data_fff0e682e1bb39b6b8ad436862c3af76
#
_entry.id   fff0e682e1bb39b6b8ad436862c3af76
#
_cell.length_a   1.000
_cell.length_b   1.000
_cell.length_c   1.000
_cell.angle_alpha   90.00
_cell.angle_beta   90.00
_cell.angle_gamma   90.00
#
_symmetry.space_group_name_H-M   'P 1'
#
loop_
_entity.id
_entity.type
_entity.pdbx_description
1 polymer ?
#
loop_
_entity_poly.entity_id
_entity_poly.type
_entity_poly.pdbx_seq_one_letter_code
_entity_poly.pdbx_strand_id
1 'polypeptide(L)'
;MLGQDIITKDYFTDLYGRIRKALEMHEEATQHYRPLLDGVRYMTDKELSEMLKVSRHTLQQYRNKGLIPFTYCQGKVLYKEQDVQELLERNYQPAKWSAE
;
A
#
# COMPACT_ATOMS: atom_id res chain seq x y z
N MET A 1 1.43 -3.37 28.48
CA MET A 1 2.04 -4.36 28.03
C MET A 1 1.26 -5.12 27.08
N LEU A 2 0.42 -5.85 27.50
CA LEU A 2 -0.41 -6.53 26.57
C LEU A 2 -1.14 -5.57 25.65
N GLY A 3 -1.56 -4.46 26.18
CA GLY A 3 -2.28 -3.49 25.39
C GLY A 3 -1.44 -2.95 24.26
N GLN A 4 -0.18 -2.80 24.49
CA GLN A 4 0.68 -2.27 23.48
C GLN A 4 0.88 -3.25 22.34
N ASP A 5 1.06 -4.51 22.67
CA ASP A 5 1.18 -5.52 21.64
C ASP A 5 -0.09 -5.63 20.83
N ILE A 6 -1.22 -5.56 21.51
CA ILE A 6 -2.50 -5.63 20.84
C ILE A 6 -2.69 -4.46 19.90
N ILE A 7 -2.30 -3.28 20.35
CA ILE A 7 -2.44 -2.10 19.53
C ILE A 7 -1.55 -2.21 18.30
N THR A 8 -0.34 -2.68 18.47
CA THR A 8 0.54 -2.83 17.32
C THR A 8 0.00 -3.83 16.32
N LYS A 9 -0.46 -4.95 16.82
CA LYS A 9 -1.01 -5.96 15.94
C LYS A 9 -2.27 -5.45 15.24
N ASP A 10 -3.13 -4.78 15.99
CA ASP A 10 -4.36 -4.27 15.42
C ASP A 10 -4.07 -3.20 14.40
N TYR A 11 -3.04 -2.39 14.65
CA TYR A 11 -2.71 -1.35 13.70
C TYR A 11 -2.32 -1.94 12.35
N PHE A 12 -1.45 -2.92 12.34
CA PHE A 12 -1.03 -3.52 11.08
C PHE A 12 -2.14 -4.31 10.45
N THR A 13 -2.92 -5.02 11.25
CA THR A 13 -4.04 -5.77 10.71
C THR A 13 -5.07 -4.84 10.10
N ASP A 14 -5.35 -3.74 10.80
CA ASP A 14 -6.32 -2.79 10.31
C ASP A 14 -5.81 -2.11 9.05
N LEU A 15 -4.55 -1.73 9.02
CA LEU A 15 -3.97 -1.10 7.85
C LEU A 15 -4.00 -2.04 6.65
N TYR A 16 -3.58 -3.26 6.88
CA TYR A 16 -3.57 -4.25 5.81
C TYR A 16 -5.00 -4.51 5.32
N GLY A 17 -5.93 -4.59 6.25
CA GLY A 17 -7.33 -4.80 5.90
C GLY A 17 -7.90 -3.65 5.11
N ARG A 18 -7.55 -2.44 5.48
CA ARG A 18 -8.04 -1.27 4.76
C ARG A 18 -7.50 -1.23 3.34
N ILE A 19 -6.26 -1.58 3.17
CA ILE A 19 -5.68 -1.59 1.84
C ILE A 19 -6.31 -2.69 1.00
N ARG A 20 -6.48 -3.87 1.58
CA ARG A 20 -7.12 -4.96 0.87
C ARG A 20 -8.53 -4.58 0.48
N LYS A 21 -9.26 -3.94 1.38
CA LYS A 21 -10.61 -3.54 1.09
C LYS A 21 -10.64 -2.47 0.01
N ALA A 22 -9.70 -1.54 0.05
CA ALA A 22 -9.63 -0.52 -0.97
C ALA A 22 -9.33 -1.12 -2.33
N LEU A 23 -8.48 -2.12 -2.37
CA LEU A 23 -8.18 -2.79 -3.61
C LEU A 23 -9.39 -3.54 -4.14
N GLU A 24 -10.14 -4.17 -3.24
CA GLU A 24 -11.34 -4.87 -3.65
C GLU A 24 -12.38 -3.90 -4.18
N MET A 25 -12.55 -2.77 -3.52
CA MET A 25 -13.49 -1.77 -3.98
C MET A 25 -13.07 -1.21 -5.32
N HIS A 26 -11.80 -0.99 -5.49
CA HIS A 26 -11.29 -0.52 -6.76
C HIS A 26 -11.57 -1.54 -7.84
N GLU A 27 -11.40 -2.80 -7.51
CA GLU A 27 -11.66 -3.86 -8.46
C GLU A 27 -13.13 -3.89 -8.86
N GLU A 28 -14.01 -3.74 -7.89
CA GLU A 28 -15.43 -3.70 -8.19
C GLU A 28 -15.80 -2.52 -9.05
N ALA A 29 -15.20 -1.38 -8.75
CA ALA A 29 -15.50 -0.16 -9.49
C ALA A 29 -15.05 -0.28 -10.93
N THR A 30 -14.06 -1.08 -11.20
CA THR A 30 -13.54 -1.21 -12.54
C THR A 30 -13.88 -2.53 -13.20
N GLN A 31 -14.80 -3.30 -12.60
CA GLN A 31 -15.07 -4.63 -13.14
C GLN A 31 -15.68 -4.58 -14.53
N HIS A 32 -16.23 -3.46 -14.94
CA HIS A 32 -16.76 -3.34 -16.27
C HIS A 32 -15.70 -3.01 -17.31
N TYR A 33 -14.53 -2.69 -16.86
CA TYR A 33 -13.42 -2.39 -17.75
C TYR A 33 -12.64 -3.64 -18.01
N ARG A 34 -12.21 -3.78 -19.25
CA ARG A 34 -11.31 -4.87 -19.52
C ARG A 34 -9.99 -4.51 -18.90
N PRO A 35 -9.37 -5.42 -18.18
CA PRO A 35 -8.05 -5.14 -17.65
C PRO A 35 -7.10 -4.88 -18.81
N LEU A 36 -6.42 -3.78 -18.74
CA LEU A 36 -5.35 -3.50 -19.65
C LEU A 36 -4.07 -3.94 -18.99
N LEU A 37 -3.01 -3.94 -19.73
CA LEU A 37 -1.70 -4.20 -19.15
C LEU A 37 -1.64 -5.57 -18.48
N ASP A 38 -2.33 -6.54 -19.09
CA ASP A 38 -2.34 -7.93 -18.62
C ASP A 38 -2.86 -8.05 -17.19
N GLY A 39 -3.81 -7.21 -16.84
CA GLY A 39 -4.40 -7.27 -15.52
C GLY A 39 -3.59 -6.57 -14.45
N VAL A 40 -2.48 -5.99 -14.81
CA VAL A 40 -1.69 -5.23 -13.85
C VAL A 40 -2.41 -3.94 -13.54
N ARG A 41 -2.52 -3.63 -12.28
CA ARG A 41 -3.20 -2.42 -11.85
C ARG A 41 -2.19 -1.44 -11.32
N TYR A 42 -2.43 -0.18 -11.61
CA TYR A 42 -1.56 0.89 -11.17
C TYR A 42 -2.35 1.88 -10.36
N MET A 43 -1.68 2.49 -9.41
CA MET A 43 -2.26 3.51 -8.55
C MET A 43 -1.50 4.79 -8.75
N THR A 44 -2.22 5.89 -8.68
CA THR A 44 -1.56 7.19 -8.75
C THR A 44 -0.96 7.53 -7.39
N ASP A 45 -0.12 8.54 -7.41
CA ASP A 45 0.50 9.04 -6.19
C ASP A 45 -0.57 9.48 -5.19
N LYS A 46 -1.61 10.13 -5.70
CA LYS A 46 -2.68 10.59 -4.84
C LYS A 46 -3.45 9.42 -4.23
N GLU A 47 -3.76 8.43 -5.04
CA GLU A 47 -4.49 7.28 -4.54
C GLU A 47 -3.70 6.54 -3.47
N LEU A 48 -2.42 6.37 -3.69
CA LEU A 48 -1.62 5.66 -2.72
C LEU A 48 -1.45 6.46 -1.44
N SER A 49 -1.28 7.77 -1.56
CA SER A 49 -1.14 8.60 -0.38
C SER A 49 -2.39 8.53 0.49
N GLU A 50 -3.55 8.51 -0.13
CA GLU A 50 -4.79 8.41 0.62
C GLU A 50 -4.96 7.03 1.24
N MET A 51 -4.57 6.02 0.52
CA MET A 51 -4.71 4.66 1.01
C MET A 51 -3.80 4.40 2.20
N LEU A 52 -2.57 4.85 2.13
CA LEU A 52 -1.62 4.64 3.20
C LEU A 52 -1.70 5.71 4.28
N LYS A 53 -2.45 6.77 4.02
CA LYS A 53 -2.60 7.86 4.97
C LYS A 53 -1.28 8.55 5.25
N VAL A 54 -0.52 8.75 4.22
CA VAL A 54 0.73 9.50 4.30
C VAL A 54 0.67 10.61 3.26
N SER A 55 1.52 11.61 3.41
CA SER A 55 1.53 12.70 2.46
C SER A 55 2.23 12.26 1.17
N ARG A 56 1.93 13.01 0.11
CA ARG A 56 2.60 12.72 -1.15
C ARG A 56 4.08 13.01 -1.05
N HIS A 57 4.44 13.96 -0.20
CA HIS A 57 5.85 14.23 0.05
C HIS A 57 6.53 13.03 0.68
N THR A 58 5.85 12.37 1.60
CA THR A 58 6.39 11.16 2.21
C THR A 58 6.60 10.07 1.17
N LEU A 59 5.66 9.93 0.24
CA LEU A 59 5.83 8.96 -0.82
C LEU A 59 7.02 9.31 -1.70
N GLN A 60 7.22 10.60 -1.95
CA GLN A 60 8.37 11.01 -2.72
C GLN A 60 9.66 10.62 -2.02
N GLN A 61 9.70 10.78 -0.70
CA GLN A 61 10.86 10.37 0.06
C GLN A 61 11.09 8.87 -0.04
N TYR A 62 10.02 8.09 0.01
CA TYR A 62 10.14 6.65 -0.14
C TYR A 62 10.75 6.30 -1.50
N ARG A 63 10.28 6.97 -2.54
CA ARG A 63 10.83 6.73 -3.86
C ARG A 63 12.31 7.09 -3.93
N ASN A 64 12.64 8.24 -3.35
CA ASN A 64 14.02 8.70 -3.40
C ASN A 64 14.96 7.78 -2.65
N LYS A 65 14.45 7.11 -1.63
CA LYS A 65 15.26 6.19 -0.86
C LYS A 65 15.24 4.77 -1.45
N GLY A 66 14.52 4.59 -2.53
CA GLY A 66 14.46 3.28 -3.14
C GLY A 66 13.64 2.28 -2.36
N LEU A 67 12.72 2.76 -1.53
CA LEU A 67 11.92 1.87 -0.71
C LEU A 67 10.71 1.33 -1.42
N ILE A 68 10.26 2.00 -2.46
CA ILE A 68 9.08 1.57 -3.18
C ILE A 68 9.32 1.71 -4.68
N PRO A 69 9.07 0.66 -5.44
CA PRO A 69 9.19 0.75 -6.90
C PRO A 69 8.08 1.63 -7.47
N PHE A 70 8.37 2.28 -8.55
CA PHE A 70 7.38 3.13 -9.19
C PHE A 70 7.67 3.23 -10.67
N THR A 71 6.68 3.70 -11.41
CA THR A 71 6.82 3.98 -12.83
C THR A 71 6.57 5.46 -13.05
N TYR A 72 7.45 6.09 -13.78
CA TYR A 72 7.29 7.50 -14.09
C TYR A 72 6.92 7.62 -15.54
N CYS A 73 5.79 8.23 -15.82
CA CYS A 73 5.31 8.34 -17.18
C CYS A 73 4.72 9.73 -17.42
N GLN A 74 5.41 10.51 -18.23
CA GLN A 74 4.93 11.81 -18.65
C GLN A 74 4.49 12.68 -17.49
N GLY A 75 5.34 12.78 -16.48
CA GLY A 75 5.05 13.63 -15.34
C GLY A 75 4.20 12.99 -14.28
N LYS A 76 3.80 11.74 -14.46
CA LYS A 76 2.98 11.07 -13.48
C LYS A 76 3.72 9.89 -12.88
N VAL A 77 3.52 9.71 -11.60
CA VAL A 77 4.09 8.59 -10.88
C VAL A 77 3.00 7.57 -10.66
N LEU A 78 3.29 6.33 -11.02
CA LEU A 78 2.34 5.24 -10.86
C LEU A 78 3.00 4.13 -10.08
N TYR A 79 2.19 3.44 -9.28
CA TYR A 79 2.67 2.34 -8.45
C TYR A 79 1.87 1.09 -8.79
N LYS A 80 2.55 -0.02 -8.98
CA LYS A 80 1.85 -1.28 -9.17
C LYS A 80 1.27 -1.73 -7.84
N GLU A 81 0.02 -2.15 -7.87
CA GLU A 81 -0.62 -2.65 -6.66
C GLU A 81 0.16 -3.78 -6.04
N GLN A 82 0.67 -4.66 -6.89
CA GLN A 82 1.42 -5.79 -6.42
C GLN A 82 2.66 -5.35 -5.63
N ASP A 83 3.35 -4.34 -6.13
CA ASP A 83 4.53 -3.84 -5.45
C ASP A 83 4.18 -3.25 -4.10
N VAL A 84 3.05 -2.55 -4.03
CA VAL A 84 2.60 -1.98 -2.77
C VAL A 84 2.28 -3.08 -1.78
N GLN A 85 1.60 -4.10 -2.22
CA GLN A 85 1.25 -5.20 -1.35
C GLN A 85 2.49 -5.91 -0.83
N GLU A 86 3.46 -6.13 -1.69
CA GLU A 86 4.69 -6.78 -1.27
C GLU A 86 5.45 -5.93 -0.27
N LEU A 87 5.44 -4.62 -0.47
CA LEU A 87 6.10 -3.73 0.46
C LEU A 87 5.49 -3.85 1.86
N LEU A 88 4.17 -3.88 1.93
CA LEU A 88 3.50 -3.97 3.20
C LEU A 88 3.73 -5.32 3.87
N GLU A 89 3.70 -6.37 3.10
CA GLU A 89 3.94 -7.70 3.64
C GLU A 89 5.35 -7.85 4.14
N ARG A 90 6.29 -7.26 3.42
CA ARG A 90 7.68 -7.34 3.81
C ARG A 90 7.94 -6.62 5.12
N ASN A 91 7.16 -5.59 5.39
CA ASN A 91 7.33 -4.79 6.59
C ASN A 91 6.35 -5.14 7.70
N TYR A 92 5.59 -6.19 7.50
CA TYR A 92 4.66 -6.62 8.52
C TYR A 92 5.44 -7.18 9.70
N GLN A 93 5.07 -6.76 10.89
CA GLN A 93 5.75 -7.20 12.09
C GLN A 93 4.73 -7.80 13.03
N PRO A 94 4.83 -9.08 13.33
CA PRO A 94 3.87 -9.70 14.23
C PRO A 94 4.06 -9.18 15.64
N ALA A 95 2.99 -9.22 16.39
CA ALA A 95 3.00 -8.70 17.75
C ALA A 95 4.08 -9.33 18.61
N LYS A 96 4.32 -10.60 18.38
CA LYS A 96 5.29 -11.30 19.14
C LYS A 96 6.69 -10.76 18.98
N TRP A 97 6.94 -10.14 17.87
CA TRP A 97 8.20 -9.57 17.57
C TRP A 97 8.63 -8.52 18.57
N SER A 98 7.71 -7.83 19.15
CA SER A 98 8.05 -6.76 20.06
C SER A 98 8.61 -7.25 21.37
N ALA A 99 8.66 -8.51 21.57
CA ALA A 99 9.20 -9.04 22.80
C ALA A 99 10.69 -8.80 22.90
N GLU A 100 11.31 -8.44 21.83
CA GLU A 100 12.67 -8.19 21.89
C GLU A 100 13.05 -7.04 22.60
#